data_5518fad8dd408d399968d2ec5ae7baa0
#
_entry.id   5518fad8dd408d399968d2ec5ae7baa0
#
_cell.length_a   1.000
_cell.length_b   1.000
_cell.length_c   1.000
_cell.angle_alpha   90.00
_cell.angle_beta   90.00
_cell.angle_gamma   90.00
#
_symmetry.space_group_name_H-M   'P 1'
#
loop_
_entity.id
_entity.type
_entity.pdbx_description
1 polymer ?
#
loop_
_entity_poly.entity_id
_entity_poly.type
_entity_poly.pdbx_seq_one_letter_code
_entity_poly.pdbx_strand_id
1 'polypeptide(L)'
;MPKSTVKRKKLFREVSFLDDRYVSKNYLKDLRSKRTMFCESNEISFSHLEFLLWAYDKEFWTIAFASSEYGMNKNNMGDRVVYPLMKQELVYKHFDKLTPKKNVDDQIFREETKYNYRVRYGITQKARLLVQRFYALFEK
;
A
#
# COMPACT_ATOMS: atom_id res chain seq x y z
N MET A 1 10.74 -39.02 24.26
CA MET A 1 9.85 -38.17 23.87
C MET A 1 8.59 -38.78 23.64
N PRO A 2 7.82 -38.13 24.16
CA PRO A 2 6.49 -38.59 24.09
C PRO A 2 5.99 -38.74 22.69
N LYS A 3 5.29 -39.78 22.52
CA LYS A 3 4.74 -40.10 21.22
C LYS A 3 3.73 -39.08 20.76
N SER A 4 3.04 -38.48 21.72
CA SER A 4 2.07 -37.46 21.38
C SER A 4 2.71 -36.25 20.74
N THR A 5 3.91 -35.90 21.15
CA THR A 5 4.63 -34.81 20.56
C THR A 5 5.07 -35.18 19.16
N VAL A 6 5.44 -36.42 18.95
CA VAL A 6 5.79 -36.88 17.62
C VAL A 6 4.60 -36.75 16.67
N LYS A 7 3.42 -37.12 17.14
CA LYS A 7 2.21 -36.99 16.34
C LYS A 7 1.93 -35.54 15.97
N ARG A 8 2.13 -34.62 16.93
CA ARG A 8 1.91 -33.21 16.65
C ARG A 8 2.84 -32.71 15.57
N LYS A 9 4.09 -33.08 15.66
CA LYS A 9 5.03 -32.66 14.63
C LYS A 9 4.63 -33.19 13.27
N LYS A 10 4.17 -34.39 13.22
CA LYS A 10 3.73 -35.01 12.00
C LYS A 10 2.53 -34.25 11.43
N LEU A 11 1.60 -33.88 12.29
CA LEU A 11 0.43 -33.15 11.87
C LEU A 11 0.79 -31.79 11.28
N PHE A 12 1.70 -31.09 11.92
CA PHE A 12 2.18 -29.82 11.39
C PHE A 12 2.75 -29.97 9.99
N ARG A 13 3.55 -30.97 9.79
CA ARG A 13 4.13 -31.20 8.49
C ARG A 13 3.10 -31.51 7.42
N GLU A 14 2.08 -32.24 7.80
CA GLU A 14 1.01 -32.59 6.86
C GLU A 14 0.19 -31.37 6.49
N VAL A 15 -0.08 -30.57 7.46
CA VAL A 15 -0.93 -29.41 7.25
C VAL A 15 -0.20 -28.33 6.49
N SER A 16 1.07 -28.24 6.73
CA SER A 16 1.68 -27.15 6.04
C SER A 16 2.75 -27.65 5.16
N PHE A 17 2.43 -28.10 4.04
CA PHE A 17 3.28 -27.89 2.97
C PHE A 17 3.80 -26.50 3.06
N LEU A 18 3.56 -25.85 4.15
CA LEU A 18 4.10 -24.56 4.44
C LEU A 18 5.58 -24.68 4.76
N ASP A 19 6.31 -23.72 4.32
CA ASP A 19 7.68 -23.48 4.68
C ASP A 19 7.79 -23.40 6.20
N ASP A 20 8.88 -23.87 6.78
CA ASP A 20 9.10 -23.82 8.22
C ASP A 20 8.93 -22.44 8.82
N ARG A 21 9.25 -21.40 8.07
CA ARG A 21 9.06 -20.03 8.56
C ARG A 21 7.61 -19.70 8.82
N TYR A 22 6.67 -20.34 8.15
CA TYR A 22 5.25 -20.05 8.34
C TYR A 22 4.68 -20.72 9.58
N VAL A 23 5.35 -21.75 10.07
CA VAL A 23 4.91 -22.44 11.27
C VAL A 23 5.76 -22.07 12.48
N SER A 24 6.85 -21.36 12.28
CA SER A 24 7.69 -20.93 13.37
C SER A 24 7.00 -19.85 14.19
N LYS A 25 6.94 -20.02 15.49
CA LYS A 25 6.37 -19.00 16.35
C LYS A 25 7.19 -17.71 16.35
N ASN A 26 8.42 -17.77 15.88
CA ASN A 26 9.27 -16.59 15.78
C ASN A 26 9.11 -15.86 14.47
N TYR A 27 8.43 -16.46 13.52
CA TYR A 27 8.27 -15.84 12.21
C TYR A 27 7.54 -14.51 12.27
N LEU A 28 6.42 -14.46 13.01
CA LEU A 28 5.64 -13.22 13.13
C LEU A 28 6.43 -12.15 13.88
N LYS A 29 7.21 -12.56 14.86
CA LYS A 29 8.06 -11.63 15.60
C LYS A 29 9.13 -11.06 14.68
N ASP A 30 9.75 -11.91 13.88
CA ASP A 30 10.77 -11.49 12.94
C ASP A 30 10.19 -10.55 11.87
N LEU A 31 9.03 -10.88 11.36
CA LEU A 31 8.33 -10.06 10.40
C LEU A 31 8.04 -8.66 10.96
N ARG A 32 7.56 -8.62 12.20
CA ARG A 32 7.27 -7.36 12.87
C ARG A 32 8.54 -6.54 13.06
N SER A 33 9.62 -7.18 13.48
CA SER A 33 10.89 -6.49 13.67
C SER A 33 11.40 -5.88 12.37
N LYS A 34 11.36 -6.64 11.30
CA LYS A 34 11.81 -6.16 10.00
C LYS A 34 10.97 -4.98 9.54
N ARG A 35 9.65 -5.07 9.71
CA ARG A 35 8.75 -4.00 9.34
C ARG A 35 9.04 -2.74 10.15
N THR A 36 9.18 -2.88 11.46
CA THR A 36 9.44 -1.74 12.34
C THR A 36 10.77 -1.08 12.00
N MET A 37 11.82 -1.87 11.83
CA MET A 37 13.13 -1.34 11.49
C MET A 37 13.13 -0.65 10.14
N PHE A 38 12.44 -1.24 9.17
CA PHE A 38 12.36 -0.64 7.84
C PHE A 38 11.64 0.70 7.89
N CYS A 39 10.52 0.77 8.60
CA CYS A 39 9.76 2.01 8.71
C CYS A 39 10.55 3.09 9.44
N GLU A 40 11.26 2.74 10.49
CA GLU A 40 12.08 3.69 11.22
C GLU A 40 13.25 4.20 10.36
N SER A 41 13.90 3.29 9.66
CA SER A 41 15.03 3.67 8.81
C SER A 41 14.63 4.57 7.66
N ASN A 42 13.41 4.42 7.16
CA ASN A 42 12.94 5.20 6.03
C ASN A 42 12.01 6.33 6.42
N GLU A 43 11.86 6.55 7.72
CA GLU A 43 11.03 7.63 8.26
C GLU A 43 9.61 7.63 7.71
N ILE A 44 9.01 6.44 7.65
CA ILE A 44 7.65 6.28 7.16
C ILE A 44 6.85 5.46 8.18
N SER A 45 5.58 5.81 8.37
CA SER A 45 4.74 5.02 9.26
C SER A 45 4.31 3.74 8.55
N PHE A 46 3.93 2.75 9.34
CA PHE A 46 3.47 1.50 8.75
C PHE A 46 2.20 1.71 7.92
N SER A 47 1.29 2.55 8.38
CA SER A 47 0.07 2.79 7.62
C SER A 47 0.36 3.44 6.27
N HIS A 48 1.34 4.32 6.20
CA HIS A 48 1.75 4.93 4.94
C HIS A 48 2.42 3.91 4.03
N LEU A 49 3.27 3.05 4.60
CA LEU A 49 3.87 1.98 3.82
C LEU A 49 2.80 1.04 3.26
N GLU A 50 1.82 0.68 4.08
CA GLU A 50 0.71 -0.16 3.65
C GLU A 50 -0.05 0.48 2.49
N PHE A 51 -0.27 1.78 2.56
CA PHE A 51 -0.92 2.50 1.47
C PHE A 51 -0.10 2.42 0.18
N LEU A 52 1.22 2.57 0.28
CA LEU A 52 2.07 2.45 -0.89
C LEU A 52 2.03 1.05 -1.49
N LEU A 53 1.93 0.03 -0.64
CA LEU A 53 1.78 -1.35 -1.12
C LEU A 53 0.47 -1.49 -1.89
N TRP A 54 -0.61 -0.89 -1.37
CA TRP A 54 -1.89 -0.90 -2.06
C TRP A 54 -1.80 -0.19 -3.41
N ALA A 55 -1.11 0.93 -3.47
CA ALA A 55 -1.03 1.76 -4.67
C ALA A 55 -0.02 1.24 -5.70
N TYR A 56 0.82 0.28 -5.31
CA TYR A 56 1.95 -0.15 -6.13
C TYR A 56 1.54 -0.70 -7.49
N ASP A 57 0.44 -1.44 -7.54
CA ASP A 57 -0.02 -2.07 -8.77
C ASP A 57 -1.00 -1.18 -9.55
N LYS A 58 -1.18 0.05 -9.13
CA LYS A 58 -2.09 0.99 -9.78
C LYS A 58 -1.31 2.07 -10.49
N GLU A 59 -1.71 2.37 -11.71
CA GLU A 59 -1.07 3.44 -12.45
C GLU A 59 -1.49 4.79 -11.87
N PHE A 60 -2.78 5.01 -11.75
CA PHE A 60 -3.33 6.23 -11.18
C PHE A 60 -4.57 5.90 -10.34
N TRP A 61 -4.83 6.75 -9.37
CA TRP A 61 -6.01 6.62 -8.52
C TRP A 61 -6.46 8.00 -8.05
N THR A 62 -7.70 8.08 -7.59
CA THR A 62 -8.25 9.32 -7.04
C THR A 62 -8.38 9.17 -5.53
N ILE A 63 -8.47 10.32 -4.84
CA ILE A 63 -8.71 10.28 -3.39
C ILE A 63 -10.06 9.63 -3.11
N ALA A 64 -11.06 9.86 -3.97
CA ALA A 64 -12.37 9.24 -3.79
C ALA A 64 -12.28 7.72 -3.85
N PHE A 65 -11.55 7.19 -4.82
CA PHE A 65 -11.38 5.75 -4.95
C PHE A 65 -10.62 5.17 -3.76
N ALA A 66 -9.53 5.81 -3.37
CA ALA A 66 -8.73 5.37 -2.23
C ALA A 66 -9.55 5.39 -0.94
N SER A 67 -10.31 6.44 -0.72
CA SER A 67 -11.13 6.53 0.50
C SER A 67 -12.21 5.45 0.53
N SER A 68 -12.79 5.13 -0.63
CA SER A 68 -13.77 4.06 -0.72
C SER A 68 -13.14 2.70 -0.36
N GLU A 69 -11.95 2.43 -0.89
CA GLU A 69 -11.24 1.17 -0.63
C GLU A 69 -10.86 1.00 0.83
N TYR A 70 -10.50 2.10 1.49
CA TYR A 70 -10.06 2.06 2.89
C TYR A 70 -11.17 2.31 3.88
N GLY A 71 -12.39 2.61 3.42
CA GLY A 71 -13.48 2.95 4.33
C GLY A 71 -13.22 4.21 5.12
N MET A 72 -12.48 5.14 4.54
CA MET A 72 -12.07 6.39 5.17
C MET A 72 -12.73 7.54 4.41
N ASN A 73 -13.08 8.63 5.08
CA ASN A 73 -13.66 9.75 4.33
C ASN A 73 -12.57 10.49 3.54
N LYS A 74 -12.98 11.27 2.54
CA LYS A 74 -12.05 11.94 1.64
C LYS A 74 -11.09 12.88 2.35
N ASN A 75 -11.59 13.62 3.34
CA ASN A 75 -10.75 14.56 4.07
C ASN A 75 -9.66 13.86 4.83
N ASN A 76 -9.99 12.77 5.51
CA ASN A 76 -9.01 11.99 6.25
C ASN A 76 -8.01 11.33 5.31
N MET A 77 -8.48 10.81 4.18
CA MET A 77 -7.58 10.19 3.21
C MET A 77 -6.58 11.23 2.70
N GLY A 78 -7.03 12.41 2.35
CA GLY A 78 -6.13 13.47 1.90
C GLY A 78 -5.19 13.93 2.99
N ASP A 79 -5.73 14.32 4.14
CA ASP A 79 -4.96 14.96 5.20
C ASP A 79 -3.99 14.01 5.91
N ARG A 80 -4.38 12.77 6.08
CA ARG A 80 -3.59 11.81 6.86
C ARG A 80 -2.71 10.89 6.03
N VAL A 81 -3.03 10.71 4.77
CA VAL A 81 -2.31 9.75 3.94
C VAL A 81 -1.70 10.41 2.71
N VAL A 82 -2.53 10.96 1.84
CA VAL A 82 -2.08 11.42 0.54
C VAL A 82 -1.14 12.63 0.64
N TYR A 83 -1.55 13.66 1.34
CA TYR A 83 -0.73 14.87 1.43
C TYR A 83 0.58 14.68 2.20
N PRO A 84 0.60 13.94 3.32
CA PRO A 84 1.87 13.62 3.96
C PRO A 84 2.82 12.84 3.05
N LEU A 85 2.29 11.91 2.26
CA LEU A 85 3.11 11.14 1.32
C LEU A 85 3.60 12.01 0.17
N MET A 86 2.81 12.97 -0.28
CA MET A 86 3.26 13.95 -1.27
C MET A 86 4.40 14.78 -0.73
N LYS A 87 4.32 15.15 0.54
CA LYS A 87 5.36 15.94 1.18
C LYS A 87 6.68 15.17 1.24
N GLN A 88 6.61 13.86 1.36
CA GLN A 88 7.80 13.01 1.34
C GLN A 88 8.22 12.62 -0.08
N GLU A 89 7.55 13.14 -1.08
CA GLU A 89 7.84 12.85 -2.48
C GLU A 89 7.61 11.38 -2.84
N LEU A 90 6.68 10.74 -2.16
CA LEU A 90 6.32 9.34 -2.42
C LEU A 90 5.06 9.22 -3.26
N VAL A 91 4.24 10.26 -3.27
CA VAL A 91 3.04 10.36 -4.08
C VAL A 91 3.11 11.66 -4.86
N TYR A 92 2.64 11.65 -6.09
CA TYR A 92 2.58 12.88 -6.87
C TYR A 92 1.19 13.08 -7.44
N LYS A 93 0.88 14.32 -7.74
CA LYS A 93 -0.39 14.74 -8.30
C LYS A 93 -0.27 14.80 -9.81
N HIS A 94 -1.22 14.19 -10.48
CA HIS A 94 -1.24 14.16 -11.94
C HIS A 94 -2.46 14.89 -12.45
N PHE A 95 -2.26 15.79 -13.39
CA PHE A 95 -3.34 16.57 -13.96
C PHE A 95 -3.58 16.14 -15.39
N ASP A 96 -4.77 15.61 -15.65
CA ASP A 96 -5.21 15.30 -17.00
C ASP A 96 -6.04 16.46 -17.50
N LYS A 97 -5.58 17.12 -18.54
CA LYS A 97 -6.35 18.20 -19.13
C LYS A 97 -7.59 17.62 -19.80
N LEU A 98 -8.74 18.15 -19.43
CA LEU A 98 -10.00 17.71 -20.02
C LEU A 98 -10.11 18.25 -21.42
N THR A 99 -10.43 17.37 -22.37
CA THR A 99 -10.66 17.79 -23.76
C THR A 99 -12.01 18.52 -23.81
N PRO A 100 -12.09 19.65 -24.47
CA PRO A 100 -13.34 20.35 -24.55
C PRO A 100 -14.30 19.60 -25.50
N LYS A 101 -15.08 18.71 -24.93
CA LYS A 101 -16.14 18.01 -25.62
C LYS A 101 -17.46 18.51 -25.06
N LYS A 102 -18.45 18.56 -25.94
CA LYS A 102 -19.76 19.03 -25.50
C LYS A 102 -20.65 17.86 -25.14
N ASN A 103 -20.23 17.07 -24.18
CA ASN A 103 -21.07 15.99 -23.70
C ASN A 103 -21.23 16.11 -22.18
N VAL A 104 -22.15 15.33 -21.65
CA VAL A 104 -22.52 15.39 -20.24
C VAL A 104 -21.33 15.02 -19.36
N ASP A 105 -20.55 14.06 -19.81
CA ASP A 105 -19.41 13.59 -19.03
C ASP A 105 -18.36 14.69 -18.85
N ASP A 106 -18.09 15.46 -19.88
CA ASP A 106 -17.17 16.58 -19.80
C ASP A 106 -17.65 17.62 -18.79
N GLN A 107 -18.95 17.89 -18.80
CA GLN A 107 -19.50 18.84 -17.86
C GLN A 107 -19.35 18.37 -16.42
N ILE A 108 -19.57 17.07 -16.19
CA ILE A 108 -19.41 16.49 -14.86
C ILE A 108 -17.97 16.64 -14.40
N PHE A 109 -17.01 16.34 -15.27
CA PHE A 109 -15.59 16.49 -14.90
C PHE A 109 -15.23 17.95 -14.61
N ARG A 110 -15.77 18.89 -15.37
CA ARG A 110 -15.50 20.30 -15.15
C ARG A 110 -16.06 20.77 -13.81
N GLU A 111 -17.22 20.29 -13.44
CA GLU A 111 -17.81 20.61 -12.14
C GLU A 111 -16.95 20.09 -11.02
N GLU A 112 -16.35 18.91 -11.19
CA GLU A 112 -15.49 18.33 -10.17
C GLU A 112 -14.15 19.06 -10.05
N THR A 113 -13.62 19.60 -11.11
CA THR A 113 -12.24 20.10 -11.13
C THR A 113 -12.11 21.58 -11.33
N LYS A 114 -13.04 22.40 -11.28
CA LYS A 114 -12.98 23.87 -11.41
C LYS A 114 -12.06 24.43 -12.50
N TYR A 115 -11.02 23.70 -12.92
CA TYR A 115 -9.96 24.21 -13.80
C TYR A 115 -9.84 23.44 -15.11
N ASN A 116 -10.82 22.63 -15.46
CA ASN A 116 -10.78 21.79 -16.66
C ASN A 116 -9.68 20.75 -16.62
N TYR A 117 -9.30 20.30 -15.43
CA TYR A 117 -8.34 19.23 -15.24
C TYR A 117 -8.97 18.14 -14.41
N ARG A 118 -8.66 16.91 -14.77
CA ARG A 118 -8.98 15.78 -13.93
C ARG A 118 -7.75 15.50 -13.08
N VAL A 119 -7.93 15.42 -11.77
CA VAL A 119 -6.84 15.22 -10.85
C VAL A 119 -6.76 13.76 -10.44
N ARG A 120 -5.62 13.15 -10.66
CA ARG A 120 -5.33 11.81 -10.21
C ARG A 120 -4.00 11.81 -9.48
N TYR A 121 -3.73 10.73 -8.78
CA TYR A 121 -2.50 10.59 -8.00
C TYR A 121 -1.81 9.31 -8.40
N GLY A 122 -0.51 9.27 -8.22
CA GLY A 122 0.28 8.07 -8.47
C GLY A 122 1.45 8.04 -7.52
N ILE A 123 2.12 6.90 -7.43
CA ILE A 123 3.31 6.81 -6.61
C ILE A 123 4.54 7.10 -7.45
N THR A 124 5.53 7.73 -6.82
CA THR A 124 6.76 8.13 -7.49
C THR A 124 7.69 6.93 -7.67
N GLN A 125 8.73 7.10 -8.46
CA GLN A 125 9.76 6.07 -8.60
C GLN A 125 10.44 5.83 -7.25
N LYS A 126 10.62 6.89 -6.46
CA LYS A 126 11.16 6.76 -5.11
C LYS A 126 10.31 5.82 -4.27
N ALA A 127 8.98 5.96 -4.35
CA ALA A 127 8.06 5.08 -3.62
C ALA A 127 8.12 3.65 -4.14
N ARG A 128 8.23 3.47 -5.45
CA ARG A 128 8.33 2.14 -6.03
C ARG A 128 9.58 1.41 -5.56
N LEU A 129 10.69 2.12 -5.52
CA LEU A 129 11.94 1.55 -5.02
C LEU A 129 11.85 1.23 -3.53
N LEU A 130 11.17 2.07 -2.77
CA LEU A 130 10.96 1.83 -1.35
C LEU A 130 10.18 0.52 -1.13
N VAL A 131 9.10 0.33 -1.88
CA VAL A 131 8.29 -0.89 -1.80
C VAL A 131 9.12 -2.11 -2.19
N GLN A 132 9.91 -2.01 -3.25
CA GLN A 132 10.75 -3.10 -3.70
C GLN A 132 11.78 -3.48 -2.63
N ARG A 133 12.38 -2.49 -1.98
CA ARG A 133 13.33 -2.75 -0.90
C ARG A 133 12.66 -3.41 0.30
N PHE A 134 11.42 -3.05 0.58
CA PHE A 134 10.68 -3.68 1.66
C PHE A 134 10.46 -5.17 1.37
N TYR A 135 9.99 -5.48 0.17
CA TYR A 135 9.78 -6.88 -0.20
C TYR A 135 11.07 -7.67 -0.22
N ALA A 136 12.17 -7.04 -0.61
CA ALA A 136 13.47 -7.71 -0.64
C ALA A 136 13.92 -8.21 0.73
N LEU A 137 13.43 -7.63 1.81
CA LEU A 137 13.76 -8.08 3.16
C LEU A 137 13.26 -9.50 3.42
N PHE A 138 12.26 -9.95 2.70
CA PHE A 138 11.64 -11.25 2.91
C PHE A 138 12.04 -12.29 1.86
N GLU A 139 12.83 -11.89 0.91
CA GLU A 139 13.36 -12.81 -0.09
C GLU A 139 14.64 -13.43 0.44
N LYS A 140 14.90 -14.65 0.01
CA LYS A 140 16.12 -15.35 0.39
C LYS A 140 17.10 -15.44 -0.76
#